data_2cbba8d69495d733b1ea4d73536a097c
#
_entry.id   2cbba8d69495d733b1ea4d73536a097c
#
_cell.length_a   1.000
_cell.length_b   1.000
_cell.length_c   1.000
_cell.angle_alpha   90.00
_cell.angle_beta   90.00
_cell.angle_gamma   90.00
#
_symmetry.space_group_name_H-M   'P 1'
#
loop_
_entity.id
_entity.type
_entity.pdbx_description
1 polymer ?
#
loop_
_entity_poly.entity_id
_entity_poly.type
_entity_poly.pdbx_seq_one_letter_code
_entity_poly.pdbx_strand_id
1 'polypeptide(L)' 'MAIFLTEEDVIRLLPIDEAIESLESAFIEQANQTGKNHARSRTSHNDLSVTMMVAVLGQAGFGGYKVMGSGGSMVTL' A
#
# COMPACT_ATOMS: atom_id res chain seq x y z
N MET A 1 -14.32 -6.71 -10.65
CA MET A 1 -13.88 -5.71 -11.63
C MET A 1 -12.62 -5.03 -11.15
N ALA A 2 -11.65 -4.84 -12.00
CA ALA A 2 -10.41 -4.13 -11.67
C ALA A 2 -10.51 -2.68 -12.13
N ILE A 3 -9.99 -1.77 -11.32
CA ILE A 3 -9.94 -0.34 -11.63
C ILE A 3 -8.47 0.04 -11.78
N PHE A 4 -8.14 0.74 -12.86
CA PHE A 4 -6.81 1.22 -13.15
C PHE A 4 -6.81 2.74 -13.11
N LEU A 5 -5.98 3.33 -12.27
CA LEU A 5 -5.91 4.78 -12.11
C LEU A 5 -4.62 5.32 -12.71
N THR A 6 -4.73 6.39 -13.50
CA THR A 6 -3.58 7.13 -13.98
C THR A 6 -3.12 8.13 -12.91
N GLU A 7 -1.95 8.71 -13.11
CA GLU A 7 -1.46 9.76 -12.21
C GLU A 7 -2.41 10.96 -12.17
N GLU A 8 -2.97 11.31 -13.33
CA GLU A 8 -3.96 12.39 -13.42
C GLU A 8 -5.21 12.08 -12.60
N ASP A 9 -5.66 10.82 -12.64
CA ASP A 9 -6.80 10.38 -11.85
C ASP A 9 -6.51 10.50 -10.35
N VAL A 10 -5.30 10.13 -9.92
CA VAL A 10 -4.89 10.21 -8.53
C VAL A 10 -4.85 11.66 -8.05
N ILE A 11 -4.29 12.56 -8.85
CA ILE A 11 -4.24 14.00 -8.52
C ILE A 11 -5.64 14.57 -8.34
N ARG A 12 -6.56 14.19 -9.23
CA ARG A 12 -7.93 14.67 -9.18
C ARG A 12 -8.74 14.09 -8.03
N LEU A 13 -8.56 12.79 -7.74
CA LEU A 13 -9.37 12.07 -6.77
C LEU A 13 -8.84 12.16 -5.34
N LEU A 14 -7.56 12.48 -5.17
CA LEU A 14 -6.93 12.53 -3.87
C LEU A 14 -6.11 13.81 -3.71
N PRO A 15 -6.76 14.96 -3.47
CA PRO A 15 -6.04 16.18 -3.11
C PRO A 15 -5.24 16.00 -1.83
N ILE A 16 -4.20 16.82 -1.66
CA ILE A 16 -3.26 16.64 -0.54
C ILE A 16 -3.92 16.78 0.83
N ASP A 17 -4.91 17.64 0.96
CA ASP A 17 -5.66 17.81 2.21
C ASP A 17 -6.47 16.56 2.56
N GLU A 18 -7.10 15.92 1.58
CA GLU A 18 -7.81 14.66 1.79
C GLU A 18 -6.84 13.51 2.09
N ALA A 19 -5.67 13.53 1.47
CA ALA A 19 -4.63 12.53 1.75
C ALA A 19 -4.16 12.64 3.20
N ILE A 20 -3.98 13.85 3.71
CA ILE A 20 -3.59 14.07 5.10
C ILE A 20 -4.68 13.56 6.05
N GLU A 21 -5.95 13.87 5.79
CA GLU A 21 -7.07 13.39 6.60
C GLU A 21 -7.15 11.87 6.60
N SER A 22 -6.95 11.23 5.44
CA SER A 22 -6.97 9.78 5.34
C SER A 22 -5.84 9.14 6.15
N LEU A 23 -4.65 9.74 6.12
CA LEU A 23 -3.51 9.26 6.91
C LEU A 23 -3.76 9.42 8.40
N GLU A 24 -4.33 10.54 8.83
CA GLU A 24 -4.72 10.74 10.23
C GLU A 24 -5.69 9.65 10.69
N SER A 25 -6.71 9.38 9.90
CA SER A 25 -7.68 8.33 10.20
C SER A 25 -7.01 6.96 10.29
N ALA A 26 -6.08 6.66 9.39
CA ALA A 26 -5.35 5.40 9.40
C ALA A 26 -4.47 5.27 10.64
N PHE A 27 -3.79 6.31 11.05
CA PHE A 27 -2.98 6.29 12.28
C PHE A 27 -3.83 6.13 13.53
N ILE A 28 -5.03 6.73 13.56
CA ILE A 28 -5.97 6.54 14.66
C ILE A 28 -6.43 5.08 14.71
N GLU A 29 -6.75 4.48 13.57
CA GLU A 29 -7.09 3.06 13.51
C GLU A 29 -5.96 2.18 14.03
N GLN A 30 -4.73 2.49 13.66
CA GLN A 30 -3.57 1.76 14.12
C GLN A 30 -3.43 1.85 15.66
N ALA A 31 -3.61 3.04 16.21
CA ALA A 31 -3.57 3.26 17.65
C ALA A 31 -4.69 2.51 18.39
N ASN A 32 -5.85 2.39 17.76
CA ASN A 32 -7.01 1.68 18.32
C ASN A 32 -6.98 0.18 18.02
N GLN A 33 -5.95 -0.32 17.36
CA GLN A 33 -5.78 -1.72 17.00
C GLN A 33 -6.81 -2.25 16.00
N THR A 34 -7.46 -1.37 15.26
CA THR A 34 -8.35 -1.74 14.15
C THR A 34 -7.62 -1.70 12.82
N GLY A 35 -6.45 -1.08 12.77
CA GLY A 35 -5.56 -1.07 11.63
C GLY A 35 -4.30 -1.86 11.93
N LYS A 36 -3.88 -2.70 11.00
CA LYS A 36 -2.69 -3.53 11.18
C LYS A 36 -1.88 -3.55 9.91
N ASN A 37 -0.56 -3.54 10.07
CA ASN A 37 0.34 -3.77 8.97
C ASN A 37 1.33 -4.87 9.33
N HIS A 38 1.66 -5.68 8.34
CA HIS A 38 2.66 -6.71 8.48
C HIS A 38 4.05 -6.09 8.30
N ALA A 39 5.04 -6.60 9.02
CA ALA A 39 6.41 -6.17 8.83
C ALA A 39 6.85 -6.41 7.38
N ARG A 40 7.66 -5.49 6.86
CA ARG A 40 8.17 -5.60 5.49
C ARG A 40 8.83 -6.95 5.29
N SER A 41 8.49 -7.63 4.20
CA SER A 41 9.08 -8.90 3.81
C SER A 41 9.93 -8.67 2.57
N ARG A 42 11.19 -9.08 2.62
CA ARG A 42 12.11 -8.96 1.48
C ARG A 42 12.75 -10.30 1.21
N THR A 43 12.70 -10.70 -0.05
CA THR A 43 13.41 -11.88 -0.54
C THR A 43 14.40 -11.43 -1.61
N SER A 44 15.66 -11.79 -1.47
CA SER A 44 16.69 -11.34 -2.40
C SER A 44 17.70 -12.44 -2.69
N HIS A 45 18.24 -12.40 -3.90
CA HIS A 45 19.32 -13.27 -4.35
C HIS A 45 20.10 -12.56 -5.44
N ASN A 46 21.38 -12.36 -5.22
CA ASN A 46 22.24 -11.55 -6.09
C ASN A 46 21.66 -10.14 -6.24
N ASP A 47 21.40 -9.71 -7.48
CA ASP A 47 20.87 -8.37 -7.77
C ASP A 47 19.35 -8.33 -7.78
N LEU A 48 18.70 -9.48 -7.57
CA LEU A 48 17.24 -9.57 -7.60
C LEU A 48 16.68 -9.44 -6.20
N SER A 49 15.67 -8.62 -6.05
CA SER A 49 14.95 -8.52 -4.78
C SER A 49 13.48 -8.22 -4.99
N VAL A 50 12.64 -8.75 -4.12
CA VAL A 50 11.21 -8.45 -4.06
C VAL A 50 10.87 -8.10 -2.64
N THR A 51 10.23 -6.97 -2.47
CA THR A 51 9.77 -6.49 -1.17
C THR A 51 8.25 -6.41 -1.16
N MET A 52 7.63 -6.92 -0.11
CA MET A 52 6.17 -6.91 0.03
C MET A 52 5.79 -6.23 1.33
N MET A 53 4.77 -5.38 1.25
CA MET A 53 4.18 -4.67 2.38
C MET A 53 2.68 -4.88 2.33
N VAL A 54 2.08 -5.24 3.48
CA VAL A 54 0.66 -5.57 3.56
C VAL A 54 0.05 -4.82 4.73
N ALA A 55 -1.14 -4.27 4.54
CA ALA A 55 -1.86 -3.57 5.60
C ALA A 55 -3.36 -3.72 5.46
N VAL A 56 -4.06 -3.64 6.58
CA VAL A 56 -5.51 -3.62 6.62
C VAL A 56 -6.00 -2.51 7.54
N LEU A 57 -7.09 -1.86 7.16
CA LEU A 57 -7.82 -0.90 7.98
C LEU A 57 -9.19 -1.51 8.24
N GLY A 58 -9.34 -2.15 9.41
CA GLY A 58 -10.53 -2.95 9.72
C GLY A 58 -11.80 -2.13 9.83
N GLN A 59 -11.72 -0.93 10.38
CA GLN A 59 -12.89 -0.09 10.55
C GLN A 59 -13.30 0.58 9.22
N ALA A 60 -12.35 1.05 8.44
CA ALA A 60 -12.64 1.59 7.11
C ALA A 60 -13.02 0.51 6.10
N GLY A 61 -12.67 -0.74 6.36
CA GLY A 61 -13.02 -1.84 5.50
C GLY A 61 -12.13 -2.01 4.28
N PHE A 62 -10.86 -1.61 4.37
CA PHE A 62 -9.91 -1.72 3.27
C PHE A 62 -8.70 -2.56 3.66
N GLY A 63 -8.19 -3.29 2.69
CA GLY A 63 -6.91 -3.95 2.80
C GLY A 63 -6.13 -3.74 1.51
N GLY A 64 -4.83 -3.77 1.61
CA GLY A 64 -3.99 -3.55 0.45
C GLY A 64 -2.58 -4.08 0.61
N TYR A 65 -1.88 -4.10 -0.49
CA TYR A 65 -0.50 -4.52 -0.49
C TYR A 65 0.30 -3.71 -1.51
N LYS A 66 1.59 -3.62 -1.26
CA LYS A 66 2.53 -2.99 -2.16
C LYS A 66 3.67 -3.96 -2.41
N VAL A 67 3.98 -4.21 -3.66
CA VAL A 67 5.08 -5.09 -4.07
C VAL A 67 6.06 -4.27 -4.90
N MET A 68 7.32 -4.35 -4.54
CA MET A 68 8.40 -3.67 -5.27
C MET A 68 9.47 -4.70 -5.63
N GLY A 69 9.97 -4.61 -6.86
CA GLY A 69 11.06 -5.44 -7.34
C GLY A 69 12.21 -4.59 -7.83
N SER A 70 13.41 -5.10 -7.72
CA SER A 70 14.60 -4.50 -8.32
C SER A 70 15.50 -5.55 -8.91
N GLY A 71 16.15 -5.21 -10.03
CA GLY A 71 16.96 -6.14 -10.80
C GLY A 71 16.10 -7.13 -11.57
N GLY A 72 16.49 -7.52 -12.76
CA GLY A 72 15.77 -8.50 -13.57
C GLY A 72 14.35 -8.08 -13.96
N SER A 73 13.53 -9.08 -14.26
CA SER A 73 12.14 -8.88 -14.70
C SER A 73 11.15 -9.30 -13.62
N MET A 74 10.09 -8.51 -13.46
CA MET A 74 9.02 -8.81 -12.52
C MET A 74 7.90 -9.53 -13.25
N VAL A 75 7.41 -10.63 -12.65
CA VAL A 75 6.27 -11.38 -13.17
C VAL A 75 5.17 -11.34 -12.11
N THR A 76 3.97 -10.99 -12.53
CA THR A 76 2.77 -11.00 -11.67
C THR A 76 1.80 -12.07 -12.20
N LEU A 77 1.40 -12.96 -11.33
CA LEU A 77 0.49 -14.04 -11.65
C LEU A 77 -0.92 -13.79 -11.11
#